data_b58b302c7e42cf3a735dbd741f5dc4b3
#
_entry.id   b58b302c7e42cf3a735dbd741f5dc4b3
#
_cell.length_a   1.000
_cell.length_b   1.000
_cell.length_c   1.000
_cell.angle_alpha   90.00
_cell.angle_beta   90.00
_cell.angle_gamma   90.00
#
_symmetry.space_group_name_H-M   'P 1'
#
loop_
_entity.id
_entity.type
_entity.pdbx_description
1 polymer ?
#
loop_
_entity_poly.entity_id
_entity_poly.type
_entity_poly.pdbx_seq_one_letter_code
_entity_poly.pdbx_strand_id
1 'polypeptide(L)'
;MVIDDKILDDLSAQAKASPRLRMNLNFHESLEDKCHRFLNAVEPGAEIPIHRHPEKDESFIVLRGRIKVTTYNDDGSIIESIVLNPSEGRYGVNVKKNVWHTVEALAPNSVIFECKEIKENMW
;
A
#
# COMPACT_ATOMS: atom_id res chain seq x y z
N MET A 1 -19.03 0.51 -9.03
CA MET A 1 -17.83 1.26 -9.48
C MET A 1 -16.84 0.28 -10.08
N VAL A 2 -16.24 0.65 -11.19
CA VAL A 2 -15.21 -0.15 -11.86
C VAL A 2 -13.83 0.43 -11.53
N ILE A 3 -12.87 -0.41 -11.19
CA ILE A 3 -11.48 -0.01 -11.06
C ILE A 3 -10.86 -0.19 -12.46
N ASP A 4 -10.64 0.92 -13.14
CA ASP A 4 -10.13 0.96 -14.51
C ASP A 4 -8.99 1.97 -14.65
N ASP A 5 -8.44 2.11 -15.86
CA ASP A 5 -7.34 3.03 -16.10
C ASP A 5 -7.70 4.47 -15.75
N LYS A 6 -8.94 4.90 -15.98
CA LYS A 6 -9.35 6.27 -15.67
C LYS A 6 -9.26 6.55 -14.18
N ILE A 7 -9.72 5.65 -13.34
CA ILE A 7 -9.64 5.80 -11.89
C ILE A 7 -8.18 5.83 -11.43
N LEU A 8 -7.34 4.94 -11.96
CA LEU A 8 -5.93 4.91 -11.63
C LEU A 8 -5.22 6.18 -12.07
N ASP A 9 -5.52 6.68 -13.27
CA ASP A 9 -4.95 7.93 -13.79
C ASP A 9 -5.36 9.13 -12.93
N ASP A 10 -6.64 9.24 -12.61
CA ASP A 10 -7.15 10.34 -11.78
C ASP A 10 -6.51 10.33 -10.39
N LEU A 11 -6.41 9.16 -9.78
CA LEU A 11 -5.81 9.06 -8.43
C LEU A 11 -4.32 9.35 -8.46
N SER A 12 -3.60 8.90 -9.49
CA SER A 12 -2.18 9.20 -9.67
C SER A 12 -1.94 10.69 -9.87
N ALA A 13 -2.82 11.37 -10.63
CA ALA A 13 -2.72 12.81 -10.79
C ALA A 13 -2.89 13.54 -9.45
N GLN A 14 -3.82 13.10 -8.61
CA GLN A 14 -4.00 13.65 -7.27
C GLN A 14 -2.79 13.39 -6.39
N ALA A 15 -2.20 12.20 -6.47
CA ALA A 15 -0.98 11.87 -5.71
C ALA A 15 0.18 12.80 -6.09
N LYS A 16 0.38 13.06 -7.40
CA LYS A 16 1.43 13.96 -7.88
C LYS A 16 1.23 15.38 -7.41
N ALA A 17 -0.02 15.83 -7.30
CA ALA A 17 -0.35 17.18 -6.83
C ALA A 17 -0.32 17.30 -5.30
N SER A 18 -0.27 16.20 -4.58
CA SER A 18 -0.21 16.19 -3.11
C SER A 18 1.21 16.46 -2.62
N PRO A 19 1.40 17.28 -1.57
CA PRO A 19 2.71 17.43 -0.94
C PRO A 19 3.28 16.11 -0.42
N ARG A 20 2.42 15.14 -0.11
CA ARG A 20 2.82 13.82 0.37
C ARG A 20 3.17 12.84 -0.74
N LEU A 21 2.92 13.21 -2.01
CA LEU A 21 3.13 12.36 -3.19
C LEU A 21 2.40 11.01 -3.11
N ARG A 22 1.26 11.01 -2.44
CA ARG A 22 0.39 9.83 -2.34
C ARG A 22 -1.06 10.26 -2.10
N MET A 23 -1.99 9.38 -2.49
CA MET A 23 -3.42 9.64 -2.35
C MET A 23 -4.17 8.32 -2.24
N ASN A 24 -5.09 8.25 -1.28
CA ASN A 24 -5.95 7.07 -1.09
C ASN A 24 -7.32 7.30 -1.69
N LEU A 25 -7.92 6.22 -2.19
CA LEU A 25 -9.34 6.16 -2.50
C LEU A 25 -9.93 5.00 -1.70
N ASN A 26 -10.70 5.32 -0.66
CA ASN A 26 -11.25 4.32 0.25
C ASN A 26 -12.55 3.74 -0.29
N PHE A 27 -12.72 2.42 -0.21
CA PHE A 27 -13.97 1.74 -0.53
C PHE A 27 -14.80 1.45 0.73
N HIS A 28 -14.18 1.44 1.91
CA HIS A 28 -14.91 1.37 3.16
C HIS A 28 -15.55 2.71 3.48
N GLU A 29 -16.74 2.68 4.07
CA GLU A 29 -17.53 3.90 4.30
C GLU A 29 -17.03 4.69 5.50
N SER A 30 -16.45 4.02 6.50
CA SER A 30 -15.93 4.67 7.69
C SER A 30 -14.70 3.94 8.19
N LEU A 31 -13.89 4.63 9.01
CA LEU A 31 -12.73 4.02 9.66
C LEU A 31 -13.13 2.94 10.68
N GLU A 32 -14.39 2.89 11.07
CA GLU A 32 -14.93 1.88 11.97
C GLU A 32 -15.31 0.58 11.26
N ASP A 33 -15.35 0.57 9.95
CA ASP A 33 -15.63 -0.64 9.19
C ASP A 33 -14.58 -1.71 9.49
N LYS A 34 -15.03 -2.94 9.61
CA LYS A 34 -14.16 -4.06 9.97
C LYS A 34 -13.22 -4.49 8.87
N CYS A 35 -13.53 -4.15 7.64
CA CYS A 35 -12.68 -4.46 6.49
C CYS A 35 -12.32 -3.16 5.77
N HIS A 36 -11.08 -2.75 5.86
CA HIS A 36 -10.57 -1.60 5.12
C HIS A 36 -10.07 -2.06 3.76
N ARG A 37 -10.57 -1.41 2.71
CA ARG A 37 -10.21 -1.70 1.31
C ARG A 37 -10.01 -0.37 0.62
N PHE A 38 -8.86 -0.19 0.00
CA PHE A 38 -8.59 1.09 -0.66
C PHE A 38 -7.52 0.96 -1.74
N LEU A 39 -7.57 1.90 -2.68
CA LEU A 39 -6.47 2.15 -3.59
C LEU A 39 -5.53 3.15 -2.96
N ASN A 40 -4.24 2.96 -3.18
CA ASN A 40 -3.21 3.88 -2.73
C ASN A 40 -2.30 4.19 -3.91
N ALA A 41 -2.42 5.40 -4.45
CA ALA A 41 -1.51 5.89 -5.48
C ALA A 41 -0.28 6.47 -4.78
N VAL A 42 0.88 5.97 -5.15
CA VAL A 42 2.15 6.35 -4.53
C VAL A 42 3.14 6.74 -5.62
N GLU A 43 3.71 7.95 -5.50
CA GLU A 43 4.72 8.42 -6.44
C GLU A 43 6.12 8.25 -5.87
N PRO A 44 7.16 8.15 -6.73
CA PRO A 44 8.54 8.16 -6.25
C PRO A 44 8.81 9.40 -5.39
N GLY A 45 9.48 9.20 -4.26
CA GLY A 45 9.76 10.26 -3.31
C GLY A 45 8.75 10.37 -2.16
N ALA A 46 7.60 9.69 -2.24
CA ALA A 46 6.67 9.64 -1.13
C ALA A 46 7.32 8.94 0.06
N GLU A 47 7.21 9.52 1.25
CA GLU A 47 7.71 8.93 2.47
C GLU A 47 6.59 8.20 3.19
N ILE A 48 6.74 6.90 3.34
CA ILE A 48 5.81 6.06 4.10
C ILE A 48 6.56 5.55 5.32
N PRO A 49 6.14 5.93 6.52
CA PRO A 49 6.84 5.49 7.74
C PRO A 49 6.90 3.97 7.86
N ILE A 50 7.96 3.47 8.46
CA ILE A 50 8.04 2.08 8.86
C ILE A 50 7.01 1.87 9.95
N HIS A 51 6.11 0.90 9.75
CA HIS A 51 4.99 0.65 10.67
C HIS A 51 4.65 -0.83 10.71
N ARG A 52 3.78 -1.20 11.64
CA ARG A 52 3.26 -2.57 11.74
C ARG A 52 1.81 -2.55 12.20
N HIS A 53 1.11 -3.63 11.90
CA HIS A 53 -0.26 -3.88 12.36
C HIS A 53 -0.22 -5.02 13.38
N PRO A 54 -0.49 -4.76 14.67
CA PRO A 54 -0.19 -5.73 15.73
C PRO A 54 -0.96 -7.04 15.66
N GLU A 55 -2.16 -7.06 15.09
CA GLU A 55 -3.02 -8.23 15.16
C GLU A 55 -3.52 -8.72 13.80
N LYS A 56 -3.05 -8.10 12.72
CA LYS A 56 -3.61 -8.36 11.38
C LYS A 56 -2.54 -8.50 10.33
N ASP A 57 -2.77 -9.45 9.45
CA ASP A 57 -2.08 -9.47 8.17
C ASP A 57 -2.61 -8.35 7.29
N GLU A 58 -1.78 -7.86 6.40
CA GLU A 58 -2.16 -6.88 5.39
C GLU A 58 -1.73 -7.40 4.02
N SER A 59 -2.66 -7.37 3.07
CA SER A 59 -2.38 -7.81 1.70
C SER A 59 -2.33 -6.62 0.76
N PHE A 60 -1.32 -6.60 -0.11
CA PHE A 60 -1.19 -5.61 -1.17
C PHE A 60 -1.15 -6.31 -2.52
N ILE A 61 -1.84 -5.72 -3.50
CA ILE A 61 -1.73 -6.12 -4.91
C ILE A 61 -1.36 -4.88 -5.69
N VAL A 62 -0.28 -4.93 -6.46
CA VAL A 62 0.13 -3.84 -7.35
C VAL A 62 -0.69 -3.91 -8.61
N LEU A 63 -1.52 -2.90 -8.85
CA LEU A 63 -2.33 -2.81 -10.04
C LEU A 63 -1.56 -2.22 -11.21
N ARG A 64 -0.63 -1.31 -10.90
CA ARG A 64 0.16 -0.62 -11.92
C ARG A 64 1.43 -0.08 -11.30
N GLY A 65 2.53 -0.07 -12.06
CA GLY A 65 3.79 0.49 -11.64
C GLY A 65 4.72 -0.53 -11.02
N ARG A 66 5.58 -0.07 -10.12
CA ARG A 66 6.61 -0.91 -9.50
C ARG A 66 6.81 -0.46 -8.06
N ILE A 67 6.70 -1.38 -7.13
CA ILE A 67 6.71 -1.10 -5.69
C ILE A 67 7.75 -1.97 -5.01
N LYS A 68 8.56 -1.37 -4.17
CA LYS A 68 9.45 -2.09 -3.27
C LYS A 68 8.82 -2.18 -1.89
N VAL A 69 8.72 -3.39 -1.35
CA VAL A 69 8.27 -3.65 0.02
C VAL A 69 9.46 -4.11 0.82
N THR A 70 9.74 -3.44 1.93
CA THR A 70 10.84 -3.81 2.82
C THR A 70 10.28 -4.18 4.18
N THR A 71 10.72 -5.29 4.73
CA THR A 71 10.35 -5.76 6.07
C THR A 71 11.55 -5.74 6.99
N TYR A 72 11.30 -5.55 8.29
CA TYR A 72 12.34 -5.30 9.28
C TYR A 72 12.13 -6.12 10.54
N ASN A 73 13.23 -6.47 11.18
CA ASN A 73 13.24 -6.99 12.54
C ASN A 73 12.98 -5.87 13.55
N ASP A 74 12.71 -6.23 14.80
CA ASP A 74 12.46 -5.26 15.87
C ASP A 74 13.66 -4.34 16.14
N ASP A 75 14.88 -4.79 15.83
CA ASP A 75 16.09 -3.99 15.99
C ASP A 75 16.34 -3.03 14.81
N GLY A 76 15.46 -3.01 13.82
CA GLY A 76 15.57 -2.17 12.63
C GLY A 76 16.37 -2.76 11.49
N SER A 77 16.95 -3.95 11.66
CA SER A 77 17.64 -4.61 10.56
C SER A 77 16.63 -5.15 9.52
N ILE A 78 17.04 -5.18 8.26
CA ILE A 78 16.19 -5.61 7.15
C ILE A 78 16.06 -7.13 7.15
N ILE A 79 14.83 -7.64 7.11
CA ILE A 79 14.56 -9.05 6.87
C ILE A 79 14.67 -9.33 5.36
N GLU A 80 13.91 -8.59 4.55
CA GLU A 80 13.97 -8.71 3.09
C GLU A 80 13.43 -7.45 2.41
N SER A 81 13.85 -7.25 1.16
CA SER A 81 13.29 -6.25 0.26
C SER A 81 12.79 -6.97 -0.98
N ILE A 82 11.53 -6.72 -1.33
CA ILE A 82 10.88 -7.36 -2.46
C ILE A 82 10.42 -6.29 -3.43
N VAL A 83 10.72 -6.46 -4.72
CA VAL A 83 10.20 -5.59 -5.77
C VAL A 83 8.99 -6.28 -6.41
N LEU A 84 7.85 -5.60 -6.37
CA LEU A 84 6.61 -6.04 -7.01
C LEU A 84 6.43 -5.28 -8.32
N ASN A 85 6.29 -6.03 -9.40
CA ASN A 85 6.09 -5.48 -10.73
C ASN A 85 5.22 -6.46 -11.54
N PRO A 86 3.97 -6.07 -11.86
CA PRO A 86 3.07 -6.94 -12.63
C PRO A 86 3.67 -7.37 -13.98
N SER A 87 4.48 -6.51 -14.61
CA SER A 87 5.13 -6.84 -15.90
C SER A 87 6.16 -7.97 -15.76
N GLU A 88 6.64 -8.22 -14.57
CA GLU A 88 7.61 -9.29 -14.27
C GLU A 88 6.95 -10.48 -13.56
N GLY A 89 5.62 -10.47 -13.44
CA GLY A 89 4.88 -11.57 -12.82
C GLY A 89 4.91 -11.57 -11.30
N ARG A 90 5.24 -10.45 -10.67
CA ARG A 90 5.26 -10.32 -9.22
C ARG A 90 4.21 -9.29 -8.82
N TYR A 91 3.08 -9.77 -8.31
CA TYR A 91 1.86 -8.98 -8.21
C TYR A 91 1.60 -8.39 -6.83
N GLY A 92 1.95 -9.09 -5.78
CA GLY A 92 1.57 -8.65 -4.46
C GLY A 92 2.30 -9.39 -3.36
N VAL A 93 1.95 -9.03 -2.13
CA VAL A 93 2.55 -9.58 -0.93
C VAL A 93 1.52 -9.63 0.18
N ASN A 94 1.64 -10.61 1.05
CA ASN A 94 0.91 -10.65 2.31
C ASN A 94 1.92 -10.39 3.43
N VAL A 95 1.81 -9.23 4.08
CA VAL A 95 2.65 -8.88 5.22
C VAL A 95 1.98 -9.43 6.47
N LYS A 96 2.70 -10.31 7.17
CA LYS A 96 2.19 -10.93 8.39
C LYS A 96 2.02 -9.90 9.49
N LYS A 97 1.06 -10.17 10.39
CA LYS A 97 0.84 -9.34 11.55
C LYS A 97 2.14 -9.11 12.31
N ASN A 98 2.25 -7.93 12.90
CA ASN A 98 3.36 -7.54 13.76
C ASN A 98 4.70 -7.36 13.06
N VAL A 99 4.77 -7.49 11.75
CA VAL A 99 6.02 -7.30 10.99
C VAL A 99 6.16 -5.83 10.60
N TRP A 100 7.25 -5.22 11.01
CA TRP A 100 7.59 -3.86 10.60
C TRP A 100 7.84 -3.82 9.09
N HIS A 101 7.23 -2.85 8.41
CA HIS A 101 7.37 -2.75 6.96
C HIS A 101 7.15 -1.32 6.47
N THR A 102 7.61 -1.08 5.26
CA THR A 102 7.31 0.12 4.48
C THR A 102 7.25 -0.21 3.00
N VAL A 103 6.67 0.68 2.23
CA VAL A 103 6.60 0.57 0.78
C VAL A 103 7.21 1.81 0.13
N GLU A 104 7.76 1.64 -1.06
CA GLU A 104 8.35 2.73 -1.84
C GLU A 104 7.99 2.54 -3.31
N ALA A 105 7.49 3.59 -3.95
CA ALA A 105 7.25 3.55 -5.38
C ALA A 105 8.57 3.71 -6.14
N LEU A 106 8.86 2.79 -7.05
CA LEU A 106 10.05 2.81 -7.90
C LEU A 106 9.74 3.36 -9.31
N ALA A 107 8.46 3.55 -9.63
CA ALA A 107 8.03 4.09 -10.91
C ALA A 107 6.88 5.07 -10.70
N PRO A 108 6.73 6.08 -11.55
CA PRO A 108 5.59 6.98 -11.49
C PRO A 108 4.29 6.23 -11.81
N ASN A 109 3.17 6.79 -11.37
CA ASN A 109 1.83 6.22 -11.57
C ASN A 109 1.64 4.83 -10.94
N SER A 110 2.37 4.53 -9.88
CA SER A 110 2.21 3.27 -9.15
C SER A 110 0.93 3.32 -8.31
N VAL A 111 0.14 2.26 -8.37
CA VAL A 111 -1.11 2.14 -7.61
C VAL A 111 -1.19 0.75 -7.00
N ILE A 112 -1.48 0.71 -5.70
CA ILE A 112 -1.62 -0.50 -4.91
C ILE A 112 -3.08 -0.62 -4.48
N PHE A 113 -3.62 -1.84 -4.51
CA PHE A 113 -4.85 -2.16 -3.79
C PHE A 113 -4.47 -2.80 -2.47
N GLU A 114 -4.97 -2.25 -1.38
CA GLU A 114 -4.70 -2.75 -0.03
C GLU A 114 -5.99 -3.22 0.62
N CYS A 115 -5.88 -4.31 1.38
CA CYS A 115 -7.00 -4.87 2.11
C CYS A 115 -6.50 -5.34 3.47
N LYS A 116 -7.20 -4.91 4.53
CA LYS A 116 -6.90 -5.37 5.88
C LYS A 116 -8.18 -5.41 6.72
N GLU A 117 -8.28 -6.41 7.57
CA GLU A 117 -9.34 -6.49 8.56
C GLU A 117 -8.98 -5.61 9.77
N ILE A 118 -9.98 -4.98 10.38
CA ILE A 118 -9.79 -4.16 11.58
C ILE A 118 -10.62 -4.76 12.71
N LYS A 119 -9.98 -5.00 13.87
CA LYS A 119 -10.70 -5.44 15.06
C LYS A 119 -11.37 -4.28 15.75
N GLU A 120 -12.49 -4.55 16.45
CA GLU A 120 -13.30 -3.53 17.12
C GLU A 120 -12.54 -2.72 18.16
N ASN A 121 -11.56 -3.31 18.82
CA ASN A 121 -10.84 -2.68 19.92
C ASN A 121 -9.46 -2.12 19.53
N MET A 122 -9.26 -1.84 18.27
CA MET A 122 -7.98 -1.31 17.77
C MET A 122 -7.95 0.20 17.64
N TRP A 123 -8.99 0.87 18.02
CA TRP A 123 -9.15 2.34 17.84
C TRP A 123 -8.61 3.13 19.01
#